data_195a17cbbec1c9cdc52f17c5ef8692df
#
_entry.id   195a17cbbec1c9cdc52f17c5ef8692df
#
_cell.length_a   1.000
_cell.length_b   1.000
_cell.length_c   1.000
_cell.angle_alpha   90.00
_cell.angle_beta   90.00
_cell.angle_gamma   90.00
#
_symmetry.space_group_name_H-M   'P 1'
#
loop_
_entity.id
_entity.type
_entity.pdbx_description
1 polymer ?
#
loop_
_entity_poly.entity_id
_entity_poly.type
_entity_poly.pdbx_seq_one_letter_code
_entity_poly.pdbx_strand_id
1 'polypeptide(L)'
;MDADHLKTIPLFSSLSEKALRTVAVFAAETSVSKGKRLVHEGDYAYDLIVIDEGTADVIKDGQVVASLGPGDVFGEIGMLEGGKRTADVVATSPMRLVTLSKWDLKRIENEVSEQLEALAKERAERDRDPARPS
;
A
#
# COMPACT_ATOMS: atom_id res chain seq x y z
N MET A 1 14.67 4.25 -2.77
CA MET A 1 13.92 5.37 -2.20
C MET A 1 14.68 5.97 -1.03
N ASP A 2 14.54 7.26 -0.77
CA ASP A 2 15.18 7.93 0.37
C ASP A 2 14.56 7.47 1.70
N ALA A 3 15.39 6.98 2.62
CA ALA A 3 14.94 6.51 3.93
C ALA A 3 14.32 7.63 4.79
N ASP A 4 14.81 8.86 4.68
CA ASP A 4 14.25 10.00 5.41
C ASP A 4 12.83 10.32 4.95
N HIS A 5 12.58 10.26 3.65
CA HIS A 5 11.23 10.44 3.12
C HIS A 5 10.32 9.27 3.53
N LEU A 6 10.84 8.04 3.45
CA LEU A 6 10.11 6.84 3.85
C LEU A 6 9.60 6.95 5.29
N LYS A 7 10.41 7.52 6.19
CA LYS A 7 10.06 7.72 7.60
C LYS A 7 8.86 8.64 7.79
N THR A 8 8.57 9.53 6.84
CA THR A 8 7.41 10.43 6.91
C THR A 8 6.09 9.72 6.64
N ILE A 9 6.14 8.53 6.07
CA ILE A 9 4.94 7.74 5.74
C ILE A 9 4.53 6.93 6.97
N PRO A 10 3.26 7.05 7.44
CA PRO A 10 2.82 6.42 8.70
C PRO A 10 3.14 4.93 8.84
N LEU A 11 2.98 4.16 7.77
CA LEU A 11 3.27 2.72 7.80
C LEU A 11 4.71 2.43 8.22
N PHE A 12 5.65 3.25 7.78
CA PHE A 12 7.07 3.04 7.99
C PHE A 12 7.64 3.81 9.18
N SER A 13 6.87 4.74 9.74
CA SER A 13 7.36 5.68 10.78
C SER A 13 7.81 4.99 12.07
N SER A 14 7.29 3.81 12.37
CA SER A 14 7.63 3.06 13.59
C SER A 14 8.84 2.12 13.40
N LEU A 15 9.35 1.99 12.19
CA LEU A 15 10.52 1.15 11.93
C LEU A 15 11.79 1.80 12.45
N SER A 16 12.75 0.97 12.91
CA SER A 16 14.08 1.44 13.28
C SER A 16 14.78 2.04 12.07
N GLU A 17 15.78 2.88 12.32
CA GLU A 17 16.56 3.49 11.25
C GLU A 17 17.22 2.45 10.34
N LYS A 18 17.72 1.37 10.94
CA LYS A 18 18.28 0.24 10.18
C LYS A 18 17.23 -0.43 9.30
N ALA A 19 16.04 -0.69 9.84
CA ALA A 19 14.93 -1.28 9.10
C ALA A 19 14.47 -0.38 7.96
N LEU A 20 14.38 0.94 8.20
CA LEU A 20 14.03 1.92 7.18
C LEU A 20 15.01 1.89 6.00
N ARG A 21 16.32 1.82 6.30
CA ARG A 21 17.32 1.75 5.24
C ARG A 21 17.19 0.47 4.41
N THR A 22 16.90 -0.65 5.06
CA THR A 22 16.69 -1.92 4.38
C THR A 22 15.47 -1.85 3.45
N VAL A 23 14.35 -1.34 3.94
CA VAL A 23 13.13 -1.17 3.15
C VAL A 23 13.37 -0.21 1.99
N ALA A 24 14.09 0.89 2.24
CA ALA A 24 14.38 1.91 1.23
C ALA A 24 15.14 1.35 0.02
N VAL A 25 15.98 0.32 0.22
CA VAL A 25 16.69 -0.33 -0.88
C VAL A 25 15.72 -0.98 -1.88
N PHE A 26 14.63 -1.55 -1.38
CA PHE A 26 13.67 -2.30 -2.19
C PHE A 26 12.44 -1.50 -2.60
N ALA A 27 12.09 -0.44 -1.86
CA ALA A 27 10.90 0.36 -2.13
C ALA A 27 11.06 1.18 -3.41
N ALA A 28 10.03 1.20 -4.24
CA ALA A 28 9.98 1.98 -5.47
C ALA A 28 8.94 3.10 -5.34
N GLU A 29 9.25 4.27 -5.89
CA GLU A 29 8.32 5.38 -6.03
C GLU A 29 7.73 5.39 -7.43
N THR A 30 6.42 5.61 -7.52
CA THR A 30 5.71 5.70 -8.79
C THR A 30 4.76 6.88 -8.74
N SER A 31 4.73 7.68 -9.81
CA SER A 31 3.76 8.77 -9.98
C SER A 31 2.73 8.33 -11.01
N VAL A 32 1.45 8.60 -10.73
CA VAL A 32 0.35 8.28 -11.63
C VAL A 32 -0.56 9.48 -11.81
N SER A 33 -1.23 9.52 -12.96
CA SER A 33 -2.19 10.56 -13.29
C SER A 33 -3.59 10.23 -12.75
N LYS A 34 -4.39 11.27 -12.55
CA LYS A 34 -5.82 11.10 -12.25
C LYS A 34 -6.48 10.21 -13.31
N GLY A 35 -7.32 9.29 -12.85
CA GLY A 35 -8.03 8.34 -13.73
C GLY A 35 -7.30 7.03 -13.97
N LYS A 36 -6.04 6.93 -13.57
CA LYS A 36 -5.28 5.69 -13.71
C LYS A 36 -5.87 4.60 -12.80
N ARG A 37 -6.15 3.44 -13.39
CA ARG A 37 -6.53 2.27 -12.61
C ARG A 37 -5.27 1.61 -12.07
N LEU A 38 -5.12 1.63 -10.74
CA LEU A 38 -3.91 1.17 -10.07
C LEU A 38 -3.89 -0.35 -9.91
N VAL A 39 -5.05 -0.92 -9.57
CA VAL A 39 -5.24 -2.37 -9.44
C VAL A 39 -6.60 -2.75 -10.01
N HIS A 40 -6.71 -3.98 -10.50
CA HIS A 40 -7.93 -4.53 -11.08
C HIS A 40 -8.45 -5.66 -10.21
N GLU A 41 -9.76 -5.68 -9.96
CA GLU A 41 -10.42 -6.80 -9.31
C GLU A 41 -10.15 -8.08 -10.10
N GLY A 42 -9.79 -9.15 -9.41
CA GLY A 42 -9.49 -10.44 -10.01
C GLY A 42 -8.04 -10.66 -10.41
N ASP A 43 -7.23 -9.60 -10.49
CA ASP A 43 -5.78 -9.75 -10.75
C ASP A 43 -5.06 -10.26 -9.50
N TYR A 44 -3.96 -10.97 -9.71
CA TYR A 44 -3.13 -11.43 -8.60
C TYR A 44 -2.45 -10.24 -7.91
N ALA A 45 -2.35 -10.32 -6.58
CA ALA A 45 -1.71 -9.30 -5.78
C ALA A 45 -0.21 -9.59 -5.64
N TYR A 46 0.62 -8.81 -6.30
CA TYR A 46 2.08 -8.95 -6.24
C TYR A 46 2.77 -7.81 -5.48
N ASP A 47 2.06 -6.71 -5.24
CA ASP A 47 2.63 -5.52 -4.65
C ASP A 47 1.85 -5.06 -3.42
N LEU A 48 2.58 -4.64 -2.40
CA LEU A 48 2.08 -3.79 -1.33
C LEU A 48 2.19 -2.36 -1.82
N ILE A 49 1.09 -1.61 -1.84
CA ILE A 49 1.05 -0.24 -2.34
C ILE A 49 0.63 0.70 -1.22
N VAL A 50 1.44 1.72 -0.98
CA VAL A 50 1.21 2.75 0.03
C VAL A 50 1.04 4.09 -0.66
N ILE A 51 0.01 4.85 -0.28
CA ILE A 51 -0.22 6.18 -0.84
C ILE A 51 0.64 7.18 -0.07
N ASP A 52 1.56 7.83 -0.78
CA ASP A 52 2.38 8.92 -0.25
C ASP A 52 1.64 10.25 -0.44
N GLU A 53 1.13 10.51 -1.64
CA GLU A 53 0.36 11.71 -1.97
C GLU A 53 -0.81 11.35 -2.88
N GLY A 54 -1.89 12.12 -2.77
CA GLY A 54 -3.06 11.99 -3.64
C GLY A 54 -4.17 11.12 -3.06
N THR A 55 -5.21 10.93 -3.85
CA THR A 55 -6.43 10.23 -3.46
C THR A 55 -6.84 9.20 -4.51
N ALA A 56 -7.56 8.17 -4.06
CA ALA A 56 -8.09 7.12 -4.94
C ALA A 56 -9.42 6.59 -4.43
N ASP A 57 -10.22 6.04 -5.33
CA ASP A 57 -11.47 5.36 -4.99
C ASP A 57 -11.30 3.85 -5.11
N VAL A 58 -11.87 3.12 -4.16
CA VAL A 58 -12.00 1.66 -4.22
C VAL A 58 -13.37 1.36 -4.82
N ILE A 59 -13.38 0.62 -5.92
CA ILE A 59 -14.59 0.32 -6.68
C ILE A 59 -14.83 -1.18 -6.69
N LYS A 60 -16.01 -1.57 -6.26
CA LYS A 60 -16.45 -2.98 -6.27
C LYS A 60 -17.85 -3.06 -6.86
N ASP A 61 -18.03 -3.97 -7.82
CA ASP A 61 -19.30 -4.15 -8.53
C ASP A 61 -19.82 -2.82 -9.12
N GLY A 62 -18.91 -2.00 -9.65
CA GLY A 62 -19.25 -0.73 -10.30
C GLY A 62 -19.56 0.41 -9.33
N GLN A 63 -19.44 0.21 -8.04
CA GLN A 63 -19.74 1.21 -7.02
C GLN A 63 -18.52 1.58 -6.19
N VAL A 64 -18.40 2.86 -5.85
CA VAL A 64 -17.37 3.34 -4.93
C VAL A 64 -17.73 2.88 -3.53
N VAL A 65 -16.89 2.02 -2.95
CA VAL A 65 -17.11 1.47 -1.60
C VAL A 65 -16.20 2.11 -0.55
N ALA A 66 -15.14 2.79 -0.97
CA ALA A 66 -14.24 3.50 -0.06
C ALA A 66 -13.43 4.53 -0.82
N SER A 67 -12.89 5.51 -0.10
CA SER A 67 -11.92 6.47 -0.63
C SER A 67 -10.65 6.38 0.19
N LEU A 68 -9.51 6.43 -0.49
CA LEU A 68 -8.19 6.31 0.12
C LEU A 68 -7.41 7.61 -0.06
N GLY A 69 -6.54 7.90 0.88
CA GLY A 69 -5.68 9.08 0.86
C GLY A 69 -4.28 8.81 1.40
N PRO A 70 -3.48 9.87 1.63
CA PRO A 70 -2.10 9.72 2.08
C PRO A 70 -2.00 8.86 3.35
N GLY A 71 -1.05 7.93 3.34
CA GLY A 71 -0.82 6.99 4.43
C GLY A 71 -1.63 5.70 4.33
N ASP A 72 -2.63 5.63 3.47
CA ASP A 72 -3.42 4.42 3.30
C ASP A 72 -2.66 3.37 2.49
N VAL A 73 -3.00 2.11 2.74
CA VAL A 73 -2.36 0.94 2.15
C VAL A 73 -3.40 0.10 1.44
N PHE A 74 -3.08 -0.45 0.29
CA PHE A 74 -3.99 -1.36 -0.39
C PHE A 74 -3.25 -2.53 -1.05
N GLY A 75 -3.99 -3.60 -1.29
CA GLY A 75 -3.46 -4.80 -1.92
C GLY A 75 -2.81 -5.80 -0.97
N GLU A 76 -2.61 -5.42 0.29
CA GLU A 76 -1.88 -6.21 1.28
C GLU A 76 -2.55 -7.56 1.62
N ILE A 77 -3.88 -7.60 1.70
CA ILE A 77 -4.57 -8.85 2.03
C ILE A 77 -4.36 -9.89 0.94
N GLY A 78 -4.61 -9.50 -0.31
CA GLY A 78 -4.38 -10.41 -1.43
C GLY A 78 -2.94 -10.89 -1.49
N MET A 79 -1.99 -9.99 -1.22
CA MET A 79 -0.57 -10.32 -1.23
C MET A 79 -0.18 -11.28 -0.10
N LEU A 80 -0.62 -11.00 1.13
CA LEU A 80 -0.28 -11.81 2.31
C LEU A 80 -0.94 -13.18 2.26
N GLU A 81 -2.15 -13.26 1.74
CA GLU A 81 -2.90 -14.51 1.61
C GLU A 81 -2.65 -15.22 0.28
N GLY A 82 -1.83 -14.62 -0.60
CA GLY A 82 -1.54 -15.19 -1.91
C GLY A 82 -2.74 -15.15 -2.86
N GLY A 83 -3.71 -14.27 -2.57
CA GLY A 83 -4.97 -14.19 -3.31
C GLY A 83 -5.00 -13.13 -4.39
N LYS A 84 -6.19 -12.92 -4.93
CA LYS A 84 -6.46 -11.93 -5.97
C LYS A 84 -6.94 -10.62 -5.35
N ARG A 85 -6.80 -9.53 -6.10
CA ARG A 85 -7.38 -8.25 -5.73
C ARG A 85 -8.89 -8.36 -5.63
N THR A 86 -9.47 -7.78 -4.57
CA THR A 86 -10.90 -7.87 -4.29
C THR A 86 -11.72 -6.72 -4.86
N ALA A 87 -11.06 -5.69 -5.36
CA ALA A 87 -11.70 -4.50 -5.93
C ALA A 87 -10.74 -3.80 -6.89
N ASP A 88 -11.29 -2.89 -7.68
CA ASP A 88 -10.50 -1.95 -8.46
C ASP A 88 -10.11 -0.76 -7.58
N VAL A 89 -8.95 -0.16 -7.85
CA VAL A 89 -8.56 1.11 -7.24
C VAL A 89 -8.20 2.08 -8.36
N VAL A 90 -8.84 3.23 -8.36
CA VAL A 90 -8.70 4.25 -9.41
C VAL A 90 -8.28 5.58 -8.80
N ALA A 91 -7.22 6.17 -9.35
CA ALA A 91 -6.74 7.48 -8.91
C ALA A 91 -7.79 8.58 -9.17
N THR A 92 -8.13 9.35 -8.15
CA THR A 92 -9.05 10.49 -8.25
C THR A 92 -8.31 11.84 -8.27
N SER A 93 -7.00 11.79 -8.15
CA SER A 93 -6.07 12.93 -8.30
C SER A 93 -4.75 12.40 -8.83
N PRO A 94 -3.80 13.28 -9.21
CA PRO A 94 -2.42 12.83 -9.37
C PRO A 94 -1.92 12.22 -8.06
N MET A 95 -1.14 11.15 -8.14
CA MET A 95 -0.69 10.42 -6.95
C MET A 95 0.79 10.11 -6.99
N ARG A 96 1.39 10.00 -5.80
CA ARG A 96 2.69 9.35 -5.59
C ARG A 96 2.47 8.13 -4.73
N LEU A 97 3.01 7.02 -5.18
CA LEU A 97 2.87 5.71 -4.55
C LEU A 97 4.24 5.16 -4.17
N VAL A 98 4.27 4.43 -3.07
CA VAL A 98 5.43 3.61 -2.68
C VAL A 98 5.02 2.16 -2.81
N THR A 99 5.80 1.38 -3.55
CA THR A 99 5.50 -0.02 -3.79
C THR A 99 6.61 -0.93 -3.29
N LEU A 100 6.21 -2.07 -2.74
CA LEU A 100 7.09 -3.17 -2.36
C LEU A 100 6.50 -4.45 -2.93
N SER A 101 7.26 -5.15 -3.74
CA SER A 101 6.78 -6.41 -4.30
C SER A 101 6.83 -7.53 -3.27
N LYS A 102 6.03 -8.56 -3.48
CA LYS A 102 6.06 -9.80 -2.72
C LYS A 102 7.46 -10.41 -2.70
N TRP A 103 8.16 -10.33 -3.83
CA TRP A 103 9.53 -10.85 -3.97
C TRP A 103 10.53 -10.04 -3.14
N ASP A 104 10.38 -8.71 -3.13
CA ASP A 104 11.24 -7.84 -2.33
C ASP A 104 11.04 -8.08 -0.83
N LEU A 105 9.79 -8.29 -0.41
CA LEU A 105 9.49 -8.62 0.99
C LEU A 105 10.18 -9.91 1.42
N LYS A 106 10.32 -10.88 0.53
CA LYS A 106 11.04 -12.12 0.82
C LYS A 106 12.55 -11.94 0.96
N ARG A 107 13.11 -10.90 0.34
CA ARG A 107 14.54 -10.57 0.42
C ARG A 107 14.91 -9.74 1.64
N ILE A 108 13.93 -9.06 2.24
CA ILE A 108 14.11 -8.27 3.46
C ILE A 108 14.23 -9.24 4.64
N GLU A 109 15.04 -8.87 5.66
CA GLU A 109 15.17 -9.69 6.87
C GLU A 109 13.78 -10.03 7.42
N ASN A 110 13.60 -11.31 7.81
CA ASN A 110 12.31 -11.82 8.26
C ASN A 110 11.65 -10.96 9.34
N GLU A 111 12.42 -10.51 10.32
CA GLU A 111 11.90 -9.68 11.41
C GLU A 111 11.28 -8.38 10.88
N VAL A 112 11.98 -7.69 9.98
CA VAL A 112 11.49 -6.44 9.37
C VAL A 112 10.29 -6.72 8.48
N SER A 113 10.36 -7.78 7.69
CA SER A 113 9.27 -8.19 6.80
C SER A 113 8.01 -8.52 7.58
N GLU A 114 8.11 -9.29 8.65
CA GLU A 114 6.98 -9.64 9.52
C GLU A 114 6.37 -8.40 10.19
N GLN A 115 7.20 -7.48 10.66
CA GLN A 115 6.75 -6.24 11.25
C GLN A 115 6.00 -5.39 10.23
N LEU A 116 6.53 -5.27 9.03
CA LEU A 116 5.92 -4.49 7.94
C LEU A 116 4.58 -5.10 7.52
N GLU A 117 4.52 -6.42 7.38
CA GLU A 117 3.28 -7.12 7.04
C GLU A 117 2.20 -6.92 8.10
N ALA A 118 2.57 -7.00 9.38
CA ALA A 118 1.65 -6.77 10.49
C ALA A 118 1.10 -5.34 10.49
N LEU A 119 1.96 -4.35 10.26
CA LEU A 119 1.57 -2.95 10.19
C LEU A 119 0.66 -2.68 8.98
N ALA A 120 0.97 -3.28 7.84
CA ALA A 120 0.17 -3.14 6.62
C ALA A 120 -1.22 -3.74 6.82
N LYS A 121 -1.31 -4.91 7.45
CA LYS A 121 -2.58 -5.57 7.74
C LYS A 121 -3.44 -4.73 8.70
N GLU A 122 -2.83 -4.18 9.73
CA GLU A 122 -3.52 -3.30 10.68
C GLU A 122 -4.09 -2.07 9.98
N ARG A 123 -3.30 -1.41 9.12
CA ARG A 123 -3.75 -0.25 8.34
C ARG A 123 -4.92 -0.61 7.42
N ALA A 124 -4.83 -1.74 6.73
CA ALA A 124 -5.86 -2.18 5.81
C ALA A 124 -7.17 -2.53 6.52
N GLU A 125 -7.12 -3.15 7.68
CA GLU A 125 -8.30 -3.44 8.49
C GLU A 125 -8.98 -2.15 8.94
N ARG A 126 -8.19 -1.15 9.34
CA ARG A 126 -8.69 0.18 9.69
C ARG A 126 -9.38 0.84 8.49
N ASP A 127 -8.77 0.77 7.31
CA ASP A 127 -9.28 1.39 6.09
C ASP A 127 -10.59 0.74 5.62
N ARG A 128 -10.85 -0.49 6.04
CA ARG A 128 -12.09 -1.21 5.72
C ARG A 128 -13.15 -1.14 6.81
N ASP A 129 -12.89 -0.47 7.92
CA ASP A 129 -13.88 -0.30 8.99
C ASP A 129 -15.04 0.54 8.45
N PRO A 130 -16.28 0.00 8.41
CA PRO A 130 -17.43 0.75 7.89
C PRO A 130 -17.81 1.96 8.76
N ALA A 131 -17.34 2.03 10.01
CA ALA A 131 -17.55 3.16 10.88
C ALA A 131 -16.55 4.29 10.62
N ARG A 132 -15.49 4.03 9.86
CA ARG A 132 -14.49 5.04 9.53
C ARG A 132 -15.06 6.02 8.49
N PRO A 133 -15.00 7.34 8.76
CA PRO A 133 -15.38 8.33 7.74
C PRO A 133 -14.46 8.21 6.52
N SER A 134 -15.06 8.15 5.36
CA SER A 134 -14.29 8.11 4.10
C SER A 134 -13.89 9.50 3.65
#